data_d2c06155d357a2bf6f95442ec256a14c
#
_entry.id   d2c06155d357a2bf6f95442ec256a14c
#
_cell.length_a   1.000
_cell.length_b   1.000
_cell.length_c   1.000
_cell.angle_alpha   90.00
_cell.angle_beta   90.00
_cell.angle_gamma   90.00
#
_symmetry.space_group_name_H-M   'P 1'
#
loop_
_entity.id
_entity.type
_entity.pdbx_description
1 polymer ?
#
loop_
_entity_poly.entity_id
_entity_poly.type
_entity_poly.pdbx_seq_one_letter_code
_entity_poly.pdbx_strand_id
1 'polypeptide(L)'
;MASVHRNPRSPKGVWYAALRLADGRRTWRSTKTRDKTKAKIITDAWQAAEDAASNAELSHDRVLEILNETLKRIGASNIEYVSVQGWLREWVASREGQIADSTLTAYGQAVDEFLAYLGDRGRMRRLDSITTADIEGFVRVLRKDGRSAATINKLTRKYLSAPFEKARKIGKIRFNPVMATAPEKAESFEKDTFTGDQVVALLSVADPDWQGVILFAYGTGARLGDCANLRWSNLDTANGIVAFREGKTKSKAVLGLHSDFLDWLSNQPVPDDPDAPVFPTLAGKPINSTRGLSNTFIELLDKAGIEKRLLRQGNDGKGRSVRALSFHSFRHTAASNVFNQASLREITRRVTNHAAGGVVDRYIHEDLESIKAATQLIPRLPKVEGEKK
;
A
#
# COMPACT_ATOMS: atom_id res chain seq x y z
N MET A 1 -15.91 -34.41 43.18
CA MET A 1 -14.47 -34.52 42.84
C MET A 1 -14.31 -35.43 41.64
N ALA A 2 -13.48 -35.03 40.69
CA ALA A 2 -13.15 -35.88 39.56
C ALA A 2 -12.21 -37.00 39.99
N SER A 3 -12.33 -38.16 39.39
CA SER A 3 -11.54 -39.35 39.75
C SER A 3 -11.15 -40.14 38.49
N VAL A 4 -10.04 -40.89 38.57
CA VAL A 4 -9.55 -41.72 37.48
C VAL A 4 -9.78 -43.21 37.82
N HIS A 5 -10.29 -43.94 36.84
CA HIS A 5 -10.63 -45.35 37.00
C HIS A 5 -10.11 -46.17 35.82
N ARG A 6 -9.82 -47.47 36.07
CA ARG A 6 -9.63 -48.42 34.98
C ARG A 6 -10.99 -48.99 34.58
N ASN A 7 -11.28 -49.00 33.29
CA ASN A 7 -12.46 -49.70 32.81
C ASN A 7 -12.15 -51.20 32.71
N PRO A 8 -12.78 -52.07 33.53
CA PRO A 8 -12.54 -53.51 33.48
C PRO A 8 -12.84 -54.17 32.12
N ARG A 9 -13.69 -53.51 31.33
CA ARG A 9 -14.06 -53.95 29.98
C ARG A 9 -13.19 -53.41 28.87
N SER A 10 -12.15 -52.63 29.18
CA SER A 10 -11.25 -52.07 28.16
C SER A 10 -10.01 -52.94 28.04
N PRO A 11 -9.82 -53.70 26.94
CA PRO A 11 -8.68 -54.62 26.75
C PRO A 11 -7.35 -53.93 26.64
N LYS A 12 -7.33 -52.59 26.58
CA LYS A 12 -6.09 -51.79 26.32
C LYS A 12 -5.51 -51.14 27.57
N GLY A 13 -6.03 -51.37 28.78
CA GLY A 13 -5.48 -50.83 30.03
C GLY A 13 -5.44 -49.29 30.13
N VAL A 14 -6.33 -48.62 29.40
CA VAL A 14 -6.40 -47.15 29.37
C VAL A 14 -7.20 -46.66 30.58
N TRP A 15 -6.77 -45.50 31.14
CA TRP A 15 -7.49 -44.84 32.22
C TRP A 15 -8.66 -44.01 31.73
N TYR A 16 -9.72 -43.94 32.53
CA TYR A 16 -10.93 -43.15 32.27
C TYR A 16 -11.12 -42.09 33.36
N ALA A 17 -11.53 -40.92 32.96
CA ALA A 17 -11.90 -39.83 33.83
C ALA A 17 -13.41 -39.93 34.15
N ALA A 18 -13.78 -39.92 35.43
CA ALA A 18 -15.14 -39.68 35.87
C ALA A 18 -15.27 -38.18 36.17
N LEU A 19 -16.12 -37.49 35.44
CA LEU A 19 -16.33 -36.05 35.47
C LEU A 19 -17.75 -35.69 35.86
N ARG A 20 -17.90 -34.53 36.50
CA ARG A 20 -19.18 -33.85 36.65
C ARG A 20 -19.26 -32.72 35.63
N LEU A 21 -20.24 -32.80 34.75
CA LEU A 21 -20.44 -31.78 33.72
C LEU A 21 -21.04 -30.49 34.32
N ALA A 22 -20.93 -29.38 33.60
CA ALA A 22 -21.47 -28.08 33.99
C ALA A 22 -22.99 -28.11 34.25
N ASP A 23 -23.73 -28.99 33.59
CA ASP A 23 -25.15 -29.24 33.79
C ASP A 23 -25.47 -30.18 34.99
N GLY A 24 -24.45 -30.56 35.77
CA GLY A 24 -24.57 -31.41 36.96
C GLY A 24 -24.55 -32.92 36.68
N ARG A 25 -24.65 -33.38 35.44
CA ARG A 25 -24.58 -34.80 35.06
C ARG A 25 -23.20 -35.37 35.26
N ARG A 26 -23.11 -36.67 35.49
CA ARG A 26 -21.83 -37.41 35.55
C ARG A 26 -21.57 -38.12 34.23
N THR A 27 -20.30 -38.07 33.77
CA THR A 27 -19.86 -38.73 32.55
C THR A 27 -18.50 -39.39 32.72
N TRP A 28 -18.21 -40.35 31.84
CA TRP A 28 -16.94 -41.05 31.79
C TRP A 28 -16.29 -40.82 30.43
N ARG A 29 -15.03 -40.32 30.42
CA ARG A 29 -14.28 -40.10 29.18
C ARG A 29 -12.93 -40.85 29.24
N SER A 30 -12.53 -41.46 28.12
CA SER A 30 -11.23 -42.09 28.02
C SER A 30 -10.14 -41.01 27.96
N THR A 31 -9.11 -41.11 28.82
CA THR A 31 -7.95 -40.23 28.82
C THR A 31 -6.94 -40.59 27.74
N LYS A 32 -7.18 -41.72 27.01
CA LYS A 32 -6.29 -42.27 25.97
C LYS A 32 -4.85 -42.55 26.45
N THR A 33 -4.59 -42.53 27.75
CA THR A 33 -3.28 -42.84 28.34
C THR A 33 -3.36 -44.06 29.25
N ARG A 34 -2.24 -44.81 29.34
CA ARG A 34 -2.06 -45.93 30.26
C ARG A 34 -1.37 -45.51 31.56
N ASP A 35 -0.81 -44.30 31.58
CA ASP A 35 -0.13 -43.71 32.73
C ASP A 35 -1.18 -43.07 33.67
N LYS A 36 -1.23 -43.54 34.92
CA LYS A 36 -2.16 -43.06 35.94
C LYS A 36 -1.95 -41.61 36.30
N THR A 37 -0.71 -41.15 36.35
CA THR A 37 -0.34 -39.77 36.70
C THR A 37 -0.77 -38.82 35.60
N LYS A 38 -0.49 -39.16 34.35
CA LYS A 38 -0.97 -38.38 33.19
C LYS A 38 -2.51 -38.38 33.09
N ALA A 39 -3.15 -39.53 33.35
CA ALA A 39 -4.60 -39.60 33.35
C ALA A 39 -5.22 -38.70 34.41
N LYS A 40 -4.61 -38.61 35.61
CA LYS A 40 -5.08 -37.72 36.67
C LYS A 40 -4.96 -36.26 36.27
N ILE A 41 -3.81 -35.83 35.70
CA ILE A 41 -3.60 -34.46 35.22
C ILE A 41 -4.68 -34.08 34.18
N ILE A 42 -4.94 -34.97 33.21
CA ILE A 42 -5.98 -34.77 32.19
C ILE A 42 -7.38 -34.65 32.82
N THR A 43 -7.68 -35.51 33.80
CA THR A 43 -8.98 -35.52 34.49
C THR A 43 -9.20 -34.23 35.27
N ASP A 44 -8.17 -33.76 35.99
CA ASP A 44 -8.24 -32.52 36.78
C ASP A 44 -8.44 -31.32 35.88
N ALA A 45 -7.77 -31.28 34.74
CA ALA A 45 -7.94 -30.21 33.75
C ALA A 45 -9.34 -30.18 33.11
N TRP A 46 -9.89 -31.37 32.78
CA TRP A 46 -11.25 -31.45 32.25
C TRP A 46 -12.30 -31.03 33.28
N GLN A 47 -12.11 -31.39 34.55
CA GLN A 47 -13.03 -30.99 35.60
C GLN A 47 -12.95 -29.48 35.86
N ALA A 48 -11.76 -28.91 35.88
CA ALA A 48 -11.60 -27.45 36.02
C ALA A 48 -12.29 -26.66 34.88
N ALA A 49 -12.27 -27.19 33.66
CA ALA A 49 -13.03 -26.61 32.54
C ALA A 49 -14.56 -26.71 32.73
N GLU A 50 -15.07 -27.84 33.20
CA GLU A 50 -16.50 -28.04 33.49
C GLU A 50 -16.95 -27.15 34.67
N ASP A 51 -16.13 -27.01 35.71
CA ASP A 51 -16.39 -26.13 36.85
C ASP A 51 -16.44 -24.66 36.45
N ALA A 52 -15.49 -24.22 35.60
CA ALA A 52 -15.46 -22.86 35.03
C ALA A 52 -16.69 -22.60 34.12
N ALA A 53 -17.13 -23.60 33.36
CA ALA A 53 -18.35 -23.50 32.57
C ALA A 53 -19.63 -23.40 33.45
N SER A 54 -19.68 -24.13 34.54
CA SER A 54 -20.77 -24.10 35.52
C SER A 54 -20.93 -22.72 36.17
N ASN A 55 -19.84 -22.03 36.43
CA ASN A 55 -19.80 -20.72 37.06
C ASN A 55 -19.94 -19.54 36.05
N ALA A 56 -20.21 -19.83 34.79
CA ALA A 56 -20.19 -18.83 33.69
C ALA A 56 -18.86 -18.05 33.55
N GLU A 57 -17.77 -18.56 34.12
CA GLU A 57 -16.42 -17.99 34.06
C GLU A 57 -15.63 -18.50 32.87
N LEU A 58 -16.21 -19.33 32.01
CA LEU A 58 -15.54 -19.93 30.87
C LEU A 58 -15.39 -18.92 29.75
N SER A 59 -14.32 -18.14 29.80
CA SER A 59 -13.84 -17.35 28.68
C SER A 59 -12.90 -18.18 27.80
N HIS A 60 -12.71 -17.75 26.55
CA HIS A 60 -11.76 -18.38 25.63
C HIS A 60 -10.32 -18.42 26.23
N ASP A 61 -9.92 -17.34 26.87
CA ASP A 61 -8.61 -17.22 27.53
C ASP A 61 -8.47 -18.19 28.69
N ARG A 62 -9.52 -18.37 29.49
CA ARG A 62 -9.52 -19.32 30.61
C ARG A 62 -9.40 -20.78 30.14
N VAL A 63 -10.05 -21.12 29.02
CA VAL A 63 -9.90 -22.48 28.42
C VAL A 63 -8.45 -22.70 27.96
N LEU A 64 -7.83 -21.72 27.31
CA LEU A 64 -6.45 -21.79 26.87
C LEU A 64 -5.47 -21.90 28.03
N GLU A 65 -5.70 -21.15 29.10
CA GLU A 65 -4.90 -21.20 30.31
C GLU A 65 -4.91 -22.62 30.91
N ILE A 66 -6.10 -23.19 31.11
CA ILE A 66 -6.28 -24.56 31.63
C ILE A 66 -5.58 -25.58 30.71
N LEU A 67 -5.74 -25.43 29.39
CA LEU A 67 -5.07 -26.32 28.42
C LEU A 67 -3.54 -26.17 28.46
N ASN A 68 -3.03 -24.97 28.52
CA ASN A 68 -1.57 -24.73 28.56
C ASN A 68 -0.95 -25.19 29.88
N GLU A 69 -1.61 -24.99 31.02
CA GLU A 69 -1.17 -25.58 32.28
C GLU A 69 -1.11 -27.13 32.22
N THR A 70 -2.12 -27.70 31.57
CA THR A 70 -2.18 -29.17 31.41
C THR A 70 -1.02 -29.65 30.50
N LEU A 71 -0.80 -28.97 29.37
CA LEU A 71 0.30 -29.28 28.46
C LEU A 71 1.67 -29.15 29.14
N LYS A 72 1.87 -28.10 29.94
CA LYS A 72 3.09 -27.89 30.71
C LYS A 72 3.34 -29.04 31.69
N ARG A 73 2.30 -29.51 32.38
CA ARG A 73 2.41 -30.65 33.37
C ARG A 73 2.78 -31.96 32.69
N ILE A 74 2.40 -32.18 31.42
CA ILE A 74 2.74 -33.41 30.68
C ILE A 74 3.99 -33.24 29.81
N GLY A 75 4.71 -32.10 29.91
CA GLY A 75 5.94 -31.83 29.14
C GLY A 75 5.69 -31.56 27.67
N ALA A 76 4.47 -31.17 27.28
CA ALA A 76 4.14 -30.80 25.91
C ALA A 76 4.27 -29.28 25.69
N SER A 77 4.42 -28.86 24.43
CA SER A 77 4.51 -27.46 24.06
C SER A 77 3.17 -26.74 24.28
N ASN A 78 3.23 -25.49 24.70
CA ASN A 78 2.05 -24.65 24.88
C ASN A 78 1.35 -24.39 23.54
N ILE A 79 0.02 -24.24 23.61
CA ILE A 79 -0.77 -23.72 22.49
C ILE A 79 -0.58 -22.20 22.47
N GLU A 80 0.10 -21.68 21.46
CA GLU A 80 0.19 -20.26 21.25
C GLU A 80 -1.18 -19.70 20.81
N TYR A 81 -1.70 -18.75 21.56
CA TYR A 81 -2.85 -17.97 21.18
C TYR A 81 -2.37 -16.70 20.47
N VAL A 82 -2.59 -16.67 19.18
CA VAL A 82 -2.28 -15.48 18.38
C VAL A 82 -3.61 -14.83 18.00
N SER A 83 -3.94 -13.70 18.63
CA SER A 83 -5.14 -12.94 18.27
C SER A 83 -4.95 -12.24 16.93
N VAL A 84 -6.06 -11.97 16.23
CA VAL A 84 -6.06 -11.20 14.98
C VAL A 84 -5.41 -9.85 15.19
N GLN A 85 -5.82 -9.10 16.22
CA GLN A 85 -5.26 -7.79 16.54
C GLN A 85 -3.77 -7.87 16.86
N GLY A 86 -3.36 -8.80 17.73
CA GLY A 86 -1.96 -8.96 18.13
C GLY A 86 -1.08 -9.19 16.91
N TRP A 87 -1.44 -10.17 16.07
CA TRP A 87 -0.69 -10.50 14.87
C TRP A 87 -0.59 -9.35 13.88
N LEU A 88 -1.72 -8.73 13.53
CA LEU A 88 -1.75 -7.69 12.52
C LEU A 88 -0.95 -6.45 12.94
N ARG A 89 -1.05 -6.03 14.22
CA ARG A 89 -0.29 -4.89 14.73
C ARG A 89 1.20 -5.19 14.86
N GLU A 90 1.57 -6.35 15.37
CA GLU A 90 2.96 -6.80 15.44
C GLU A 90 3.60 -6.86 14.05
N TRP A 91 2.85 -7.38 13.07
CA TRP A 91 3.34 -7.44 11.70
C TRP A 91 3.58 -6.04 11.12
N VAL A 92 2.67 -5.09 11.33
CA VAL A 92 2.86 -3.70 10.87
C VAL A 92 4.08 -3.09 11.55
N ALA A 93 4.21 -3.20 12.86
CA ALA A 93 5.36 -2.69 13.62
C ALA A 93 6.68 -3.29 13.12
N SER A 94 6.70 -4.58 12.78
CA SER A 94 7.89 -5.24 12.23
C SER A 94 8.36 -4.70 10.87
N ARG A 95 7.56 -3.84 10.20
CA ARG A 95 7.92 -3.20 8.92
C ARG A 95 8.54 -1.82 9.08
N GLU A 96 8.52 -1.27 10.27
CA GLU A 96 9.13 0.03 10.57
C GLU A 96 10.61 0.03 10.18
N GLY A 97 11.05 1.10 9.51
CA GLY A 97 12.42 1.21 8.97
C GLY A 97 12.75 0.30 7.77
N GLN A 98 11.89 -0.69 7.42
CA GLN A 98 12.12 -1.57 6.27
C GLN A 98 11.44 -1.10 4.98
N ILE A 99 10.40 -0.28 5.11
CA ILE A 99 9.59 0.24 3.99
C ILE A 99 9.37 1.74 4.16
N ALA A 100 8.97 2.42 3.09
CA ALA A 100 8.67 3.85 3.17
C ALA A 100 7.49 4.13 4.12
N ASP A 101 7.57 5.22 4.91
CA ASP A 101 6.58 5.62 5.91
C ASP A 101 5.15 5.70 5.34
N SER A 102 5.01 6.22 4.12
CA SER A 102 3.71 6.27 3.42
C SER A 102 3.11 4.87 3.15
N THR A 103 3.96 3.87 2.96
CA THR A 103 3.52 2.47 2.79
C THR A 103 3.18 1.87 4.15
N LEU A 104 3.99 2.14 5.18
CA LEU A 104 3.73 1.72 6.55
C LEU A 104 2.39 2.27 7.04
N THR A 105 2.14 3.56 6.84
CA THR A 105 0.85 4.22 7.15
C THR A 105 -0.31 3.54 6.43
N ALA A 106 -0.15 3.18 5.16
CA ALA A 106 -1.20 2.51 4.39
C ALA A 106 -1.49 1.08 4.90
N TYR A 107 -0.48 0.34 5.37
CA TYR A 107 -0.68 -0.93 6.05
C TYR A 107 -1.43 -0.75 7.37
N GLY A 108 -1.01 0.23 8.20
CA GLY A 108 -1.68 0.58 9.45
C GLY A 108 -3.16 0.90 9.24
N GLN A 109 -3.48 1.77 8.29
CA GLN A 109 -4.87 2.12 7.94
C GLN A 109 -5.70 0.90 7.53
N ALA A 110 -5.17 0.02 6.68
CA ALA A 110 -5.91 -1.18 6.26
C ALA A 110 -6.16 -2.14 7.42
N VAL A 111 -5.19 -2.28 8.32
CA VAL A 111 -5.33 -3.09 9.55
C VAL A 111 -6.36 -2.46 10.49
N ASP A 112 -6.30 -1.15 10.73
CA ASP A 112 -7.22 -0.45 11.61
C ASP A 112 -8.67 -0.52 11.10
N GLU A 113 -8.90 -0.32 9.79
CA GLU A 113 -10.22 -0.45 9.18
C GLU A 113 -10.77 -1.88 9.33
N PHE A 114 -9.92 -2.90 9.15
CA PHE A 114 -10.34 -4.29 9.32
C PHE A 114 -10.64 -4.63 10.79
N LEU A 115 -9.79 -4.20 11.73
CA LEU A 115 -10.01 -4.41 13.17
C LEU A 115 -11.27 -3.68 13.66
N ALA A 116 -11.54 -2.48 13.15
CA ALA A 116 -12.77 -1.74 13.42
C ALA A 116 -14.01 -2.50 12.92
N TYR A 117 -13.94 -3.07 11.70
CA TYR A 117 -15.01 -3.92 11.16
C TYR A 117 -15.29 -5.14 12.04
N LEU A 118 -14.25 -5.83 12.54
CA LEU A 118 -14.39 -7.00 13.39
C LEU A 118 -15.00 -6.67 14.77
N GLY A 119 -14.84 -5.44 15.24
CA GLY A 119 -15.26 -4.99 16.58
C GLY A 119 -14.46 -5.65 17.71
N ASP A 120 -14.80 -5.31 18.96
CA ASP A 120 -14.00 -5.71 20.13
C ASP A 120 -13.87 -7.22 20.29
N ARG A 121 -14.96 -7.97 20.14
CA ARG A 121 -14.93 -9.44 20.24
C ARG A 121 -14.23 -10.08 19.04
N GLY A 122 -14.47 -9.56 17.83
CA GLY A 122 -13.94 -10.14 16.60
C GLY A 122 -12.43 -9.98 16.48
N ARG A 123 -11.87 -8.83 16.89
CA ARG A 123 -10.42 -8.57 16.84
C ARG A 123 -9.61 -9.42 17.82
N MET A 124 -10.26 -9.92 18.89
CA MET A 124 -9.65 -10.82 19.85
C MET A 124 -9.76 -12.29 19.46
N ARG A 125 -10.44 -12.62 18.36
CA ARG A 125 -10.51 -14.00 17.84
C ARG A 125 -9.11 -14.51 17.47
N ARG A 126 -8.96 -15.83 17.43
CA ARG A 126 -7.74 -16.46 16.93
C ARG A 126 -7.52 -16.12 15.46
N LEU A 127 -6.27 -15.90 15.08
CA LEU A 127 -5.91 -15.57 13.70
C LEU A 127 -6.40 -16.63 12.69
N ASP A 128 -6.27 -17.91 13.04
CA ASP A 128 -6.68 -19.04 12.19
C ASP A 128 -8.23 -19.22 12.07
N SER A 129 -9.00 -18.48 12.87
CA SER A 129 -10.45 -18.48 12.80
C SER A 129 -11.03 -17.48 11.80
N ILE A 130 -10.18 -16.61 11.21
CA ILE A 130 -10.63 -15.68 10.18
C ILE A 130 -10.88 -16.43 8.88
N THR A 131 -12.09 -16.26 8.37
CA THR A 131 -12.59 -16.96 7.19
C THR A 131 -12.67 -16.04 5.97
N THR A 132 -12.86 -16.61 4.79
CA THR A 132 -13.19 -15.88 3.57
C THR A 132 -14.47 -15.04 3.75
N ALA A 133 -15.47 -15.55 4.49
CA ALA A 133 -16.71 -14.84 4.76
C ALA A 133 -16.50 -13.56 5.60
N ASP A 134 -15.52 -13.54 6.53
CA ASP A 134 -15.15 -12.34 7.29
C ASP A 134 -14.59 -11.26 6.32
N ILE A 135 -13.74 -11.66 5.38
CA ILE A 135 -13.18 -10.75 4.38
C ILE A 135 -14.26 -10.23 3.42
N GLU A 136 -15.14 -11.09 2.93
CA GLU A 136 -16.28 -10.69 2.10
C GLU A 136 -17.24 -9.74 2.83
N GLY A 137 -17.45 -9.97 4.14
CA GLY A 137 -18.19 -9.06 5.00
C GLY A 137 -17.54 -7.69 5.08
N PHE A 138 -16.23 -7.64 5.27
CA PHE A 138 -15.46 -6.40 5.27
C PHE A 138 -15.57 -5.67 3.92
N VAL A 139 -15.41 -6.39 2.80
CA VAL A 139 -15.59 -5.83 1.45
C VAL A 139 -16.99 -5.22 1.26
N ARG A 140 -18.04 -5.90 1.76
CA ARG A 140 -19.42 -5.36 1.70
C ARG A 140 -19.56 -4.05 2.47
N VAL A 141 -18.92 -3.91 3.63
CA VAL A 141 -18.92 -2.66 4.42
C VAL A 141 -18.20 -1.56 3.64
N LEU A 142 -17.00 -1.82 3.12
CA LEU A 142 -16.26 -0.85 2.33
C LEU A 142 -17.04 -0.37 1.08
N ARG A 143 -17.77 -1.28 0.44
CA ARG A 143 -18.63 -0.97 -0.69
C ARG A 143 -19.82 -0.09 -0.28
N LYS A 144 -20.48 -0.42 0.84
CA LYS A 144 -21.57 0.39 1.41
C LYS A 144 -21.08 1.79 1.80
N ASP A 145 -19.85 1.93 2.26
CA ASP A 145 -19.21 3.20 2.57
C ASP A 145 -18.78 4.00 1.32
N GLY A 146 -19.11 3.51 0.12
CA GLY A 146 -18.83 4.21 -1.15
C GLY A 146 -17.36 4.13 -1.60
N ARG A 147 -16.56 3.22 -1.06
CA ARG A 147 -15.17 3.02 -1.51
C ARG A 147 -15.17 2.46 -2.94
N SER A 148 -14.26 2.96 -3.77
CA SER A 148 -14.11 2.42 -5.14
C SER A 148 -13.52 1.01 -5.13
N ALA A 149 -13.85 0.21 -6.15
CA ALA A 149 -13.29 -1.12 -6.36
C ALA A 149 -11.75 -1.14 -6.31
N ALA A 150 -11.09 -0.16 -6.94
CA ALA A 150 -9.64 -0.01 -6.87
C ALA A 150 -9.13 0.23 -5.44
N THR A 151 -9.86 1.04 -4.64
CA THR A 151 -9.52 1.27 -3.22
C THR A 151 -9.74 0.02 -2.39
N ILE A 152 -10.86 -0.69 -2.59
CA ILE A 152 -11.15 -1.96 -1.90
C ILE A 152 -10.07 -3.00 -2.19
N ASN A 153 -9.71 -3.19 -3.47
CA ASN A 153 -8.63 -4.09 -3.86
C ASN A 153 -7.28 -3.70 -3.24
N LYS A 154 -7.00 -2.39 -3.15
CA LYS A 154 -5.77 -1.89 -2.53
C LYS A 154 -5.74 -2.18 -1.03
N LEU A 155 -6.83 -1.91 -0.31
CA LEU A 155 -6.93 -2.16 1.13
C LEU A 155 -6.84 -3.66 1.45
N THR A 156 -7.60 -4.49 0.73
CA THR A 156 -7.67 -5.92 0.98
C THR A 156 -6.47 -6.65 0.40
N ARG A 157 -6.35 -6.71 -0.93
CA ARG A 157 -5.41 -7.60 -1.62
C ARG A 157 -3.95 -7.12 -1.57
N LYS A 158 -3.71 -5.82 -1.50
CA LYS A 158 -2.35 -5.29 -1.40
C LYS A 158 -1.89 -5.18 0.06
N TYR A 159 -2.71 -4.58 0.93
CA TYR A 159 -2.28 -4.28 2.29
C TYR A 159 -2.69 -5.36 3.29
N LEU A 160 -3.97 -5.69 3.41
CA LEU A 160 -4.42 -6.67 4.40
C LEU A 160 -3.95 -8.11 4.08
N SER A 161 -3.81 -8.46 2.80
CA SER A 161 -3.31 -9.77 2.39
C SER A 161 -1.89 -10.07 2.87
N ALA A 162 -1.02 -9.07 2.97
CA ALA A 162 0.40 -9.26 3.27
C ALA A 162 0.66 -9.88 4.66
N PRO A 163 0.07 -9.40 5.77
CA PRO A 163 0.21 -10.03 7.08
C PRO A 163 -0.38 -11.45 7.13
N PHE A 164 -1.52 -11.71 6.46
CA PHE A 164 -2.07 -13.06 6.38
C PHE A 164 -1.17 -14.00 5.56
N GLU A 165 -0.56 -13.51 4.49
CA GLU A 165 0.39 -14.31 3.70
C GLU A 165 1.66 -14.64 4.51
N LYS A 166 2.16 -13.70 5.32
CA LYS A 166 3.25 -14.00 6.25
C LYS A 166 2.85 -15.06 7.26
N ALA A 167 1.65 -14.96 7.85
CA ALA A 167 1.13 -15.95 8.79
C ALA A 167 1.03 -17.34 8.14
N ARG A 168 0.57 -17.43 6.90
CA ARG A 168 0.50 -18.67 6.13
C ARG A 168 1.91 -19.28 5.92
N LYS A 169 2.87 -18.45 5.49
CA LYS A 169 4.24 -18.91 5.24
C LYS A 169 4.95 -19.48 6.46
N ILE A 170 4.62 -18.99 7.67
CA ILE A 170 5.20 -19.50 8.93
C ILE A 170 4.29 -20.50 9.65
N GLY A 171 3.23 -21.00 8.97
CA GLY A 171 2.38 -22.07 9.48
C GLY A 171 1.35 -21.67 10.57
N LYS A 172 1.16 -20.37 10.84
CA LYS A 172 0.15 -19.90 11.82
C LYS A 172 -1.28 -20.03 11.28
N ILE A 173 -1.47 -20.01 9.97
CA ILE A 173 -2.76 -20.28 9.29
C ILE A 173 -2.55 -21.20 8.09
N ARG A 174 -3.59 -21.95 7.70
CA ARG A 174 -3.52 -22.90 6.56
C ARG A 174 -3.55 -22.21 5.21
N PHE A 175 -4.36 -21.17 5.06
CA PHE A 175 -4.54 -20.41 3.81
C PHE A 175 -4.75 -18.93 4.13
N ASN A 176 -4.48 -18.08 3.13
CA ASN A 176 -4.72 -16.65 3.23
C ASN A 176 -6.19 -16.34 2.87
N PRO A 177 -7.05 -15.95 3.83
CA PRO A 177 -8.47 -15.76 3.57
C PRO A 177 -8.74 -14.60 2.60
N VAL A 178 -7.85 -13.62 2.52
CA VAL A 178 -7.96 -12.48 1.58
C VAL A 178 -7.75 -12.93 0.15
N MET A 179 -6.79 -13.81 -0.09
CA MET A 179 -6.51 -14.32 -1.45
C MET A 179 -7.56 -15.28 -1.96
N ALA A 180 -8.33 -15.90 -1.07
CA ALA A 180 -9.45 -16.78 -1.41
C ALA A 180 -10.70 -16.00 -1.86
N THR A 181 -10.78 -14.67 -1.60
CA THR A 181 -11.87 -13.83 -2.13
C THR A 181 -11.60 -13.40 -3.57
N ALA A 182 -12.65 -13.15 -4.36
CA ALA A 182 -12.50 -12.54 -5.68
C ALA A 182 -12.13 -11.05 -5.56
N PRO A 183 -11.30 -10.50 -6.47
CA PRO A 183 -11.09 -9.07 -6.53
C PRO A 183 -12.34 -8.33 -7.01
N GLU A 184 -12.53 -7.09 -6.53
CA GLU A 184 -13.54 -6.20 -7.08
C GLU A 184 -13.17 -5.81 -8.52
N LYS A 185 -14.17 -5.79 -9.41
CA LYS A 185 -13.98 -5.34 -10.79
C LYS A 185 -13.76 -3.81 -10.80
N ALA A 186 -12.51 -3.40 -10.96
CA ALA A 186 -12.15 -2.00 -11.00
C ALA A 186 -12.26 -1.46 -12.43
N GLU A 187 -12.90 -0.31 -12.57
CA GLU A 187 -12.89 0.42 -13.83
C GLU A 187 -11.52 1.08 -14.03
N SER A 188 -11.00 0.99 -15.23
CA SER A 188 -9.81 1.73 -15.64
C SER A 188 -10.27 2.99 -16.40
N PHE A 189 -9.73 4.14 -16.01
CA PHE A 189 -10.01 5.41 -16.67
C PHE A 189 -8.79 5.83 -17.47
N GLU A 190 -9.02 6.16 -18.74
CA GLU A 190 -7.99 6.75 -19.57
C GLU A 190 -7.79 8.22 -19.17
N LYS A 191 -6.54 8.61 -18.91
CA LYS A 191 -6.17 9.97 -18.56
C LYS A 191 -5.91 10.76 -19.84
N ASP A 192 -6.34 12.02 -19.84
CA ASP A 192 -6.04 12.92 -20.94
C ASP A 192 -4.57 13.37 -20.92
N THR A 193 -4.11 13.77 -22.10
CA THR A 193 -2.84 14.47 -22.30
C THR A 193 -3.08 15.97 -22.43
N PHE A 194 -2.09 16.79 -22.11
CA PHE A 194 -2.13 18.24 -22.34
C PHE A 194 -1.86 18.56 -23.78
N THR A 195 -2.63 19.52 -24.35
CA THR A 195 -2.27 20.19 -25.59
C THR A 195 -1.26 21.30 -25.33
N GLY A 196 -0.52 21.75 -26.38
CA GLY A 196 0.41 22.88 -26.27
C GLY A 196 -0.27 24.14 -25.76
N ASP A 197 -1.48 24.46 -26.27
CA ASP A 197 -2.24 25.65 -25.85
C ASP A 197 -2.65 25.57 -24.37
N GLN A 198 -3.02 24.38 -23.86
CA GLN A 198 -3.31 24.20 -22.44
C GLN A 198 -2.05 24.42 -21.56
N VAL A 199 -0.88 23.99 -22.04
CA VAL A 199 0.37 24.24 -21.32
C VAL A 199 0.68 25.73 -21.31
N VAL A 200 0.54 26.44 -22.44
CA VAL A 200 0.70 27.90 -22.52
C VAL A 200 -0.28 28.62 -21.58
N ALA A 201 -1.53 28.21 -21.54
CA ALA A 201 -2.53 28.77 -20.61
C ALA A 201 -2.15 28.55 -19.15
N LEU A 202 -1.59 27.40 -18.80
CA LEU A 202 -1.04 27.14 -17.45
C LEU A 202 0.12 28.08 -17.12
N LEU A 203 1.06 28.26 -18.05
CA LEU A 203 2.25 29.11 -17.86
C LEU A 203 1.84 30.59 -17.66
N SER A 204 0.77 31.07 -18.30
CA SER A 204 0.29 32.44 -18.17
C SER A 204 -0.25 32.81 -16.81
N VAL A 205 -0.68 31.82 -16.01
CA VAL A 205 -1.27 32.01 -14.66
C VAL A 205 -0.38 31.50 -13.53
N ALA A 206 0.73 30.84 -13.86
CA ALA A 206 1.64 30.24 -12.92
C ALA A 206 2.70 31.27 -12.45
N ASP A 207 3.10 31.17 -11.18
CA ASP A 207 4.29 31.87 -10.69
C ASP A 207 5.57 31.30 -11.32
N PRO A 208 6.72 31.98 -11.21
CA PRO A 208 7.95 31.54 -11.86
C PRO A 208 8.38 30.11 -11.54
N ASP A 209 8.29 29.66 -10.27
CA ASP A 209 8.66 28.30 -9.89
C ASP A 209 7.71 27.26 -10.50
N TRP A 210 6.40 27.55 -10.51
CA TRP A 210 5.44 26.69 -11.18
C TRP A 210 5.62 26.66 -12.70
N GLN A 211 6.00 27.80 -13.33
CA GLN A 211 6.33 27.80 -14.75
C GLN A 211 7.46 26.82 -15.05
N GLY A 212 8.57 26.91 -14.30
CA GLY A 212 9.70 25.99 -14.43
C GLY A 212 9.33 24.52 -14.19
N VAL A 213 8.55 24.23 -13.16
CA VAL A 213 8.06 22.87 -12.86
C VAL A 213 7.18 22.33 -14.00
N ILE A 214 6.31 23.15 -14.58
CA ILE A 214 5.44 22.76 -15.70
C ILE A 214 6.28 22.47 -16.95
N LEU A 215 7.22 23.36 -17.31
CA LEU A 215 8.11 23.17 -18.46
C LEU A 215 9.01 21.93 -18.29
N PHE A 216 9.58 21.74 -17.10
CA PHE A 216 10.38 20.57 -16.80
C PHE A 216 9.55 19.27 -16.90
N ALA A 217 8.32 19.25 -16.34
CA ALA A 217 7.44 18.10 -16.43
C ALA A 217 6.96 17.84 -17.87
N TYR A 218 6.70 18.87 -18.66
CA TYR A 218 6.32 18.76 -20.06
C TYR A 218 7.40 18.06 -20.89
N GLY A 219 8.67 18.48 -20.72
CA GLY A 219 9.80 17.92 -21.45
C GLY A 219 10.29 16.56 -20.95
N THR A 220 10.05 16.21 -19.68
CA THR A 220 10.62 15.00 -19.08
C THR A 220 9.60 13.96 -18.65
N GLY A 221 8.36 14.36 -18.42
CA GLY A 221 7.36 13.51 -17.77
C GLY A 221 7.68 13.13 -16.33
N ALA A 222 8.56 13.86 -15.64
CA ALA A 222 8.95 13.59 -14.27
C ALA A 222 7.78 13.73 -13.29
N ARG A 223 7.83 13.05 -12.14
CA ARG A 223 6.77 13.15 -11.13
C ARG A 223 6.83 14.48 -10.40
N LEU A 224 5.67 15.00 -9.98
CA LEU A 224 5.58 16.29 -9.28
C LEU A 224 6.58 16.44 -8.12
N GLY A 225 6.76 15.40 -7.32
CA GLY A 225 7.71 15.44 -6.21
C GLY A 225 9.17 15.49 -6.66
N ASP A 226 9.49 14.86 -7.77
CA ASP A 226 10.83 14.88 -8.34
C ASP A 226 11.10 16.25 -9.00
N CYS A 227 10.10 16.81 -9.71
CA CYS A 227 10.18 18.18 -10.25
C CYS A 227 10.40 19.22 -9.15
N ALA A 228 9.52 19.25 -8.14
CA ALA A 228 9.55 20.27 -7.09
C ALA A 228 10.83 20.24 -6.23
N ASN A 229 11.51 19.10 -6.14
CA ASN A 229 12.75 18.95 -5.36
C ASN A 229 14.01 18.90 -6.23
N LEU A 230 13.93 19.33 -7.49
CA LEU A 230 15.08 19.41 -8.40
C LEU A 230 16.11 20.39 -7.84
N ARG A 231 17.39 20.01 -7.89
CA ARG A 231 18.52 20.83 -7.46
C ARG A 231 19.36 21.26 -8.63
N TRP A 232 20.05 22.38 -8.52
CA TRP A 232 20.98 22.85 -9.54
C TRP A 232 22.07 21.83 -9.83
N SER A 233 22.58 21.11 -8.81
CA SER A 233 23.56 20.02 -8.98
C SER A 233 23.05 18.84 -9.81
N ASN A 234 21.75 18.75 -10.07
CA ASN A 234 21.18 17.72 -10.94
C ASN A 234 21.26 18.08 -12.43
N LEU A 235 21.47 19.35 -12.76
CA LEU A 235 21.41 19.88 -14.12
C LEU A 235 22.82 19.92 -14.75
N ASP A 236 22.94 19.33 -15.90
CA ASP A 236 24.09 19.53 -16.81
C ASP A 236 23.59 20.28 -18.05
N THR A 237 23.53 21.58 -17.93
CA THR A 237 23.00 22.46 -18.99
C THR A 237 23.91 22.49 -20.23
N ALA A 238 25.21 22.28 -20.06
CA ALA A 238 26.16 22.21 -21.18
C ALA A 238 25.88 21.00 -22.07
N ASN A 239 25.52 19.87 -21.46
CA ASN A 239 25.14 18.66 -22.17
C ASN A 239 23.64 18.53 -22.40
N GLY A 240 22.79 19.42 -21.88
CA GLY A 240 21.35 19.39 -22.04
C GLY A 240 20.69 18.19 -21.38
N ILE A 241 21.21 17.76 -20.23
CA ILE A 241 20.69 16.60 -19.46
C ILE A 241 20.44 16.94 -18.01
N VAL A 242 19.62 16.10 -17.37
CA VAL A 242 19.38 16.12 -15.93
C VAL A 242 19.56 14.71 -15.36
N ALA A 243 20.21 14.61 -14.21
CA ALA A 243 20.42 13.34 -13.51
C ALA A 243 20.03 13.45 -12.04
N PHE A 244 19.07 12.62 -11.59
CA PHE A 244 18.62 12.61 -10.21
C PHE A 244 18.16 11.21 -9.77
N ARG A 245 17.96 11.01 -8.46
CA ARG A 245 17.32 9.81 -7.92
C ARG A 245 15.85 10.08 -7.69
N GLU A 246 14.98 9.30 -8.31
CA GLU A 246 13.54 9.40 -8.11
C GLU A 246 13.17 9.18 -6.64
N GLY A 247 12.38 10.06 -6.07
CA GLY A 247 11.97 10.00 -4.67
C GLY A 247 11.19 8.72 -4.32
N LYS A 248 10.37 8.22 -5.25
CA LYS A 248 9.49 7.07 -5.04
C LYS A 248 10.18 5.72 -5.26
N THR A 249 10.94 5.56 -6.34
CA THR A 249 11.53 4.27 -6.75
C THR A 249 12.98 4.13 -6.31
N LYS A 250 13.62 5.25 -5.92
CA LYS A 250 15.05 5.36 -5.61
C LYS A 250 15.97 5.01 -6.79
N SER A 251 15.40 4.79 -7.97
CA SER A 251 16.17 4.55 -9.19
C SER A 251 16.84 5.84 -9.69
N LYS A 252 17.99 5.69 -10.33
CA LYS A 252 18.65 6.78 -11.05
C LYS A 252 17.84 7.09 -12.31
N ALA A 253 17.54 8.36 -12.55
CA ALA A 253 16.96 8.87 -13.78
C ALA A 253 17.99 9.77 -14.47
N VAL A 254 18.18 9.57 -15.78
CA VAL A 254 18.93 10.47 -16.66
C VAL A 254 17.99 10.82 -17.81
N LEU A 255 17.67 12.10 -17.97
CA LEU A 255 16.69 12.59 -18.93
C LEU A 255 17.27 13.78 -19.71
N GLY A 256 16.80 13.97 -20.95
CA GLY A 256 17.12 15.16 -21.72
C GLY A 256 16.36 16.39 -21.19
N LEU A 257 16.95 17.57 -21.34
CA LEU A 257 16.30 18.84 -21.05
C LEU A 257 15.69 19.39 -22.35
N HIS A 258 14.37 19.65 -22.29
CA HIS A 258 13.65 20.25 -23.41
C HIS A 258 14.04 21.70 -23.59
N SER A 259 14.09 22.18 -24.83
CA SER A 259 14.53 23.53 -25.15
C SER A 259 13.70 24.64 -24.51
N ASP A 260 12.37 24.46 -24.34
CA ASP A 260 11.54 25.46 -23.64
C ASP A 260 11.93 25.59 -22.15
N PHE A 261 12.33 24.50 -21.51
CA PHE A 261 12.83 24.53 -20.14
C PHE A 261 14.22 25.19 -20.07
N LEU A 262 15.09 24.90 -21.03
CA LEU A 262 16.43 25.55 -21.12
C LEU A 262 16.30 27.05 -21.35
N ASP A 263 15.37 27.49 -22.21
CA ASP A 263 15.10 28.92 -22.45
C ASP A 263 14.61 29.61 -21.18
N TRP A 264 13.70 28.98 -20.43
CA TRP A 264 13.24 29.48 -19.13
C TRP A 264 14.38 29.51 -18.11
N LEU A 265 15.17 28.44 -18.01
CA LEU A 265 16.28 28.32 -17.06
C LEU A 265 17.38 29.38 -17.29
N SER A 266 17.67 29.75 -18.55
CA SER A 266 18.65 30.74 -18.88
C SER A 266 18.35 32.15 -18.33
N ASN A 267 17.10 32.41 -17.98
CA ASN A 267 16.64 33.65 -17.38
C ASN A 267 16.53 33.57 -15.84
N GLN A 268 16.94 32.46 -15.22
CA GLN A 268 16.92 32.33 -13.76
C GLN A 268 18.27 32.67 -13.15
N PRO A 269 18.31 33.28 -11.96
CA PRO A 269 19.55 33.52 -11.23
C PRO A 269 20.16 32.17 -10.81
N VAL A 270 21.43 31.96 -11.12
CA VAL A 270 22.21 30.79 -10.71
C VAL A 270 22.73 31.03 -9.29
N PRO A 271 22.36 30.20 -8.30
CA PRO A 271 22.85 30.35 -6.94
C PRO A 271 24.30 29.87 -6.80
N ASP A 272 24.99 30.40 -5.78
CA ASP A 272 26.38 29.97 -5.45
C ASP A 272 26.40 28.51 -4.92
N ASP A 273 25.34 28.08 -4.22
CA ASP A 273 25.19 26.71 -3.72
C ASP A 273 24.62 25.80 -4.83
N PRO A 274 25.42 24.85 -5.35
CA PRO A 274 24.94 23.91 -6.37
C PRO A 274 23.82 22.98 -5.86
N ASP A 275 23.70 22.79 -4.56
CA ASP A 275 22.64 21.99 -3.96
C ASP A 275 21.37 22.78 -3.64
N ALA A 276 21.34 24.07 -3.96
CA ALA A 276 20.12 24.87 -3.85
C ALA A 276 19.01 24.29 -4.74
N PRO A 277 17.75 24.37 -4.30
CA PRO A 277 16.61 23.95 -5.12
C PRO A 277 16.43 24.88 -6.33
N VAL A 278 16.10 24.31 -7.48
CA VAL A 278 15.76 25.09 -8.69
C VAL A 278 14.44 25.85 -8.49
N PHE A 279 13.54 25.30 -7.66
CA PHE A 279 12.22 25.84 -7.38
C PHE A 279 12.05 26.06 -5.85
N PRO A 280 12.64 27.11 -5.27
CA PRO A 280 12.72 27.29 -3.82
C PRO A 280 11.35 27.41 -3.13
N THR A 281 10.35 27.98 -3.80
CA THR A 281 9.01 28.12 -3.22
C THR A 281 8.24 26.79 -3.18
N LEU A 282 8.66 25.76 -3.90
CA LEU A 282 7.98 24.46 -4.01
C LEU A 282 8.73 23.33 -3.31
N ALA A 283 10.05 23.45 -3.18
CA ALA A 283 10.90 22.43 -2.57
C ALA A 283 10.48 22.08 -1.14
N GLY A 284 10.49 20.79 -0.83
CA GLY A 284 10.10 20.27 0.50
C GLY A 284 8.61 20.32 0.84
N LYS A 285 7.78 20.94 0.00
CA LYS A 285 6.33 20.98 0.25
C LYS A 285 5.68 19.60 0.08
N PRO A 286 4.67 19.25 0.90
CA PRO A 286 3.95 18.01 0.76
C PRO A 286 3.20 17.92 -0.57
N ILE A 287 3.21 16.76 -1.20
CA ILE A 287 2.54 16.53 -2.50
C ILE A 287 1.03 16.32 -2.32
N ASN A 288 0.64 15.48 -1.39
CA ASN A 288 -0.73 14.97 -1.23
C ASN A 288 -1.35 15.36 0.12
N SER A 289 -1.39 16.65 0.42
CA SER A 289 -2.12 17.18 1.58
C SER A 289 -3.20 18.15 1.13
N THR A 290 -4.04 18.63 2.05
CA THR A 290 -5.06 19.66 1.76
C THR A 290 -4.44 20.91 1.12
N ARG A 291 -3.24 21.29 1.55
CA ARG A 291 -2.45 22.41 0.98
C ARG A 291 -1.24 21.92 0.20
N GLY A 292 -1.29 20.70 -0.34
CA GLY A 292 -0.18 20.10 -1.06
C GLY A 292 -0.11 20.52 -2.52
N LEU A 293 1.06 20.36 -3.13
CA LEU A 293 1.35 20.78 -4.50
C LEU A 293 0.34 20.21 -5.53
N SER A 294 -0.19 18.99 -5.30
CA SER A 294 -1.21 18.44 -6.19
C SER A 294 -2.50 19.27 -6.22
N ASN A 295 -2.90 19.85 -5.08
CA ASN A 295 -4.09 20.69 -5.02
C ASN A 295 -3.80 22.08 -5.59
N THR A 296 -2.62 22.65 -5.32
CA THR A 296 -2.18 23.91 -5.95
C THR A 296 -2.18 23.79 -7.47
N PHE A 297 -1.70 22.66 -8.02
CA PHE A 297 -1.76 22.43 -9.45
C PHE A 297 -3.19 22.37 -10.01
N ILE A 298 -4.13 21.80 -9.22
CA ILE A 298 -5.54 21.80 -9.59
C ILE A 298 -6.12 23.24 -9.64
N GLU A 299 -5.71 24.08 -8.70
CA GLU A 299 -6.09 25.50 -8.70
C GLU A 299 -5.52 26.25 -9.91
N LEU A 300 -4.30 25.91 -10.36
CA LEU A 300 -3.74 26.45 -11.60
C LEU A 300 -4.51 26.02 -12.83
N LEU A 301 -4.97 24.76 -12.93
CA LEU A 301 -5.87 24.32 -14.00
C LEU A 301 -7.15 25.16 -14.04
N ASP A 302 -7.71 25.45 -12.86
CA ASP A 302 -8.92 26.27 -12.75
C ASP A 302 -8.69 27.71 -13.18
N LYS A 303 -7.58 28.33 -12.77
CA LYS A 303 -7.18 29.69 -13.16
C LYS A 303 -6.88 29.81 -14.67
N ALA A 304 -6.31 28.77 -15.26
CA ALA A 304 -6.03 28.68 -16.68
C ALA A 304 -7.29 28.43 -17.54
N GLY A 305 -8.47 28.32 -16.94
CA GLY A 305 -9.71 28.05 -17.67
C GLY A 305 -9.80 26.65 -18.28
N ILE A 306 -8.95 25.71 -17.81
CA ILE A 306 -8.93 24.33 -18.34
C ILE A 306 -10.09 23.54 -17.75
N GLU A 307 -10.93 22.96 -18.62
CA GLU A 307 -12.14 22.25 -18.24
C GLU A 307 -11.88 21.13 -17.24
N LYS A 308 -12.70 21.09 -16.18
CA LYS A 308 -12.68 20.06 -15.13
C LYS A 308 -13.46 18.81 -15.54
N ARG A 309 -13.02 18.11 -16.58
CA ARG A 309 -13.64 16.82 -16.92
C ARG A 309 -13.37 15.79 -15.83
N LEU A 310 -14.46 15.37 -15.15
CA LEU A 310 -14.40 14.32 -14.13
C LEU A 310 -14.63 12.96 -14.79
N LEU A 311 -13.70 12.04 -14.60
CA LEU A 311 -13.85 10.64 -15.00
C LEU A 311 -14.65 9.83 -13.97
N ARG A 312 -14.59 10.27 -12.72
CA ARG A 312 -15.39 9.73 -11.61
C ARG A 312 -15.57 10.81 -10.54
N GLN A 313 -16.78 10.98 -10.08
CA GLN A 313 -17.07 11.85 -8.94
C GLN A 313 -16.85 11.08 -7.63
N GLY A 314 -16.26 11.72 -6.62
CA GLY A 314 -16.21 11.19 -5.26
C GLY A 314 -17.62 11.28 -4.65
N ASN A 315 -17.99 10.30 -3.82
CA ASN A 315 -19.27 10.32 -3.11
C ASN A 315 -19.17 11.24 -1.90
N ASP A 316 -20.17 12.09 -1.68
CA ASP A 316 -20.39 13.03 -0.56
C ASP A 316 -19.35 12.99 0.58
N GLY A 317 -18.18 13.60 0.36
CA GLY A 317 -17.08 13.65 1.32
C GLY A 317 -16.26 12.37 1.49
N LYS A 318 -16.64 11.26 0.87
CA LYS A 318 -15.92 9.99 0.90
C LYS A 318 -15.36 9.63 -0.48
N GLY A 319 -14.04 9.56 -0.58
CA GLY A 319 -13.35 9.23 -1.83
C GLY A 319 -12.95 10.44 -2.66
N ARG A 320 -11.89 10.31 -3.45
CA ARG A 320 -11.40 11.37 -4.34
C ARG A 320 -12.09 11.31 -5.69
N SER A 321 -12.51 12.46 -6.21
CA SER A 321 -12.88 12.60 -7.61
C SER A 321 -11.66 12.31 -8.49
N VAL A 322 -11.88 11.63 -9.60
CA VAL A 322 -10.84 11.34 -10.59
C VAL A 322 -11.02 12.29 -11.74
N ARG A 323 -10.07 13.21 -11.93
CA ARG A 323 -10.05 14.17 -13.05
C ARG A 323 -9.34 13.57 -14.25
N ALA A 324 -9.74 13.94 -15.45
CA ALA A 324 -9.09 13.55 -16.69
C ALA A 324 -7.66 14.11 -16.75
N LEU A 325 -7.49 15.39 -16.40
CA LEU A 325 -6.20 16.06 -16.31
C LEU A 325 -5.74 16.21 -14.85
N SER A 326 -4.46 16.00 -14.63
CA SER A 326 -3.76 16.19 -13.36
C SER A 326 -2.27 16.40 -13.67
N PHE A 327 -1.44 16.77 -12.70
CA PHE A 327 0.01 16.90 -12.95
C PHE A 327 0.61 15.62 -13.58
N HIS A 328 0.13 14.44 -13.19
CA HIS A 328 0.59 13.18 -13.78
C HIS A 328 0.28 13.06 -15.29
N SER A 329 -0.63 13.85 -15.81
CA SER A 329 -0.95 13.90 -17.25
C SER A 329 0.24 14.41 -18.07
N PHE A 330 1.16 15.22 -17.52
CA PHE A 330 2.41 15.57 -18.20
C PHE A 330 3.23 14.32 -18.58
N ARG A 331 3.25 13.31 -17.72
CA ARG A 331 3.92 12.05 -18.01
C ARG A 331 3.28 11.30 -19.18
N HIS A 332 1.96 11.34 -19.26
CA HIS A 332 1.23 10.78 -20.41
C HIS A 332 1.48 11.62 -21.65
N THR A 333 1.52 12.95 -21.54
CA THR A 333 1.82 13.87 -22.63
C THR A 333 3.21 13.64 -23.21
N ALA A 334 4.24 13.64 -22.37
CA ALA A 334 5.62 13.40 -22.80
C ALA A 334 5.76 12.03 -23.47
N ALA A 335 5.18 10.98 -22.86
CA ALA A 335 5.21 9.63 -23.42
C ALA A 335 4.52 9.56 -24.79
N SER A 336 3.34 10.17 -24.92
CA SER A 336 2.56 10.16 -26.17
C SER A 336 3.25 10.96 -27.26
N ASN A 337 3.83 12.11 -26.94
CA ASN A 337 4.55 12.94 -27.92
C ASN A 337 5.75 12.18 -28.51
N VAL A 338 6.56 11.56 -27.66
CA VAL A 338 7.71 10.76 -28.10
C VAL A 338 7.27 9.55 -28.89
N PHE A 339 6.25 8.80 -28.42
CA PHE A 339 5.75 7.60 -29.07
C PHE A 339 5.17 7.91 -30.46
N ASN A 340 4.37 8.97 -30.58
CA ASN A 340 3.73 9.35 -31.84
C ASN A 340 4.72 9.80 -32.90
N GLN A 341 5.86 10.40 -32.51
CA GLN A 341 6.85 10.87 -33.45
C GLN A 341 7.91 9.80 -33.80
N ALA A 342 8.28 8.94 -32.84
CA ALA A 342 9.36 7.97 -33.02
C ALA A 342 8.86 6.59 -33.42
N SER A 343 7.57 6.28 -33.26
CA SER A 343 7.01 4.92 -33.41
C SER A 343 7.77 3.83 -32.61
N LEU A 344 8.56 4.24 -31.62
CA LEU A 344 9.48 3.38 -30.89
C LEU A 344 9.15 3.33 -29.41
N ARG A 345 8.52 2.22 -29.01
CA ARG A 345 8.14 1.93 -27.61
C ARG A 345 9.31 2.03 -26.62
N GLU A 346 10.51 1.70 -27.07
CA GLU A 346 11.73 1.70 -26.27
C GLU A 346 12.20 3.13 -25.93
N ILE A 347 12.14 4.06 -26.88
CA ILE A 347 12.51 5.45 -26.68
C ILE A 347 11.52 6.12 -25.70
N THR A 348 10.23 5.83 -25.82
CA THR A 348 9.21 6.34 -24.90
C THR A 348 9.48 5.94 -23.45
N ARG A 349 9.90 4.70 -23.19
CA ARG A 349 10.28 4.21 -21.86
C ARG A 349 11.44 5.00 -21.29
N ARG A 350 12.45 5.30 -22.08
CA ARG A 350 13.65 6.06 -21.66
C ARG A 350 13.32 7.49 -21.27
N VAL A 351 12.55 8.20 -22.11
CA VAL A 351 12.18 9.61 -21.85
C VAL A 351 11.32 9.74 -20.59
N THR A 352 10.45 8.79 -20.31
CA THR A 352 9.57 8.87 -19.13
C THR A 352 10.07 8.06 -17.93
N ASN A 353 11.25 7.45 -18.03
CA ASN A 353 11.83 6.59 -16.99
C ASN A 353 10.82 5.60 -16.40
N HIS A 354 10.05 4.92 -17.26
CA HIS A 354 9.20 3.84 -16.82
C HIS A 354 10.09 2.63 -16.50
N ALA A 355 9.93 2.09 -15.27
CA ALA A 355 10.68 0.91 -14.86
C ALA A 355 10.46 -0.24 -15.85
N ALA A 356 11.53 -0.69 -16.45
CA ALA A 356 11.51 -1.82 -17.34
C ALA A 356 11.46 -3.13 -16.54
N GLY A 357 10.62 -4.05 -16.99
CA GLY A 357 10.39 -5.34 -16.30
C GLY A 357 11.30 -6.47 -16.81
N GLY A 358 12.44 -6.20 -17.47
CA GLY A 358 13.25 -7.23 -18.13
C GLY A 358 14.73 -7.23 -17.78
N VAL A 359 15.36 -8.41 -17.93
CA VAL A 359 16.82 -8.61 -17.73
C VAL A 359 17.65 -7.81 -18.72
N VAL A 360 17.11 -7.50 -19.90
CA VAL A 360 17.78 -6.78 -21.00
C VAL A 360 18.14 -5.34 -20.59
N ASP A 361 17.36 -4.71 -19.72
CA ASP A 361 17.56 -3.31 -19.33
C ASP A 361 18.82 -3.07 -18.48
N ARG A 362 19.45 -4.11 -17.94
CA ARG A 362 20.70 -4.00 -17.17
C ARG A 362 21.96 -3.87 -18.05
N TYR A 363 21.84 -4.15 -19.34
CA TYR A 363 22.98 -4.17 -20.28
C TYR A 363 22.95 -3.02 -21.27
N ILE A 364 21.94 -2.15 -21.22
CA ILE A 364 21.89 -0.98 -22.11
C ILE A 364 22.66 0.15 -21.44
N HIS A 365 23.86 0.45 -21.96
CA HIS A 365 24.54 1.72 -21.66
C HIS A 365 23.66 2.85 -22.17
N GLU A 366 23.36 3.80 -21.27
CA GLU A 366 22.57 4.98 -21.61
C GLU A 366 23.33 5.80 -22.66
N ASP A 367 22.87 5.77 -23.90
CA ASP A 367 23.34 6.64 -24.95
C ASP A 367 22.71 8.02 -24.76
N LEU A 368 23.52 8.97 -24.29
CA LEU A 368 23.07 10.34 -23.98
C LEU A 368 22.54 11.06 -25.22
N GLU A 369 23.06 10.77 -26.39
CA GLU A 369 22.59 11.39 -27.64
C GLU A 369 21.18 10.89 -28.00
N SER A 370 20.91 9.62 -27.81
CA SER A 370 19.56 9.05 -28.00
C SER A 370 18.55 9.64 -27.00
N ILE A 371 18.96 9.87 -25.74
CA ILE A 371 18.11 10.50 -24.72
C ILE A 371 17.79 11.95 -25.11
N LYS A 372 18.76 12.72 -25.52
CA LYS A 372 18.59 14.11 -26.01
C LYS A 372 17.68 14.15 -27.23
N ALA A 373 18.00 13.34 -28.25
CA ALA A 373 17.21 13.26 -29.46
C ALA A 373 15.73 12.93 -29.18
N ALA A 374 15.48 11.99 -28.28
CA ALA A 374 14.13 11.61 -27.90
C ALA A 374 13.38 12.77 -27.19
N THR A 375 14.06 13.55 -26.34
CA THR A 375 13.45 14.70 -25.67
C THR A 375 13.11 15.81 -26.67
N GLN A 376 13.90 16.00 -27.73
CA GLN A 376 13.63 16.98 -28.76
C GLN A 376 12.48 16.59 -29.71
N LEU A 377 11.99 15.35 -29.63
CA LEU A 377 10.74 14.94 -30.32
C LEU A 377 9.49 15.54 -29.66
N ILE A 378 9.59 16.04 -28.44
CA ILE A 378 8.49 16.75 -27.78
C ILE A 378 8.31 18.10 -28.48
N PRO A 379 7.10 18.44 -28.93
CA PRO A 379 6.87 19.68 -29.65
C PRO A 379 7.22 20.92 -28.79
N ARG A 380 7.81 21.93 -29.41
CA ARG A 380 7.92 23.25 -28.81
C ARG A 380 6.52 23.81 -28.51
N LEU A 381 6.42 24.55 -27.42
CA LEU A 381 5.20 25.22 -27.06
C LEU A 381 4.89 26.38 -28.06
N PRO A 382 3.61 26.61 -28.37
CA PRO A 382 3.20 27.76 -29.15
C PRO A 382 3.71 29.09 -28.52
N LYS A 383 4.23 29.99 -29.32
CA LYS A 383 4.59 31.32 -28.82
C LYS A 383 3.31 32.10 -28.53
N VAL A 384 3.29 32.78 -27.39
CA VAL A 384 2.20 33.72 -27.10
C VAL A 384 2.37 34.90 -28.06
N GLU A 385 1.36 35.12 -28.95
CA GLU A 385 1.35 36.32 -29.80
C GLU A 385 1.25 37.56 -28.90
N GLY A 386 2.33 38.28 -28.70
CA GLY A 386 2.34 39.49 -27.89
C GLY A 386 3.68 39.92 -27.30
N GLU A 387 4.68 39.06 -27.23
CA GLU A 387 6.05 39.51 -26.87
C GLU A 387 6.76 40.13 -28.10
N LYS A 388 6.45 41.41 -28.34
CA LYS A 388 7.35 42.25 -29.15
C LYS A 388 8.69 42.40 -28.41
N LYS A 389 9.77 42.10 -29.12
CA LYS A 389 11.17 42.29 -28.69
C LYS A 389 11.40 43.62 -28.02
#